data_f4fbf3e9105706d080bae4e398421e56
#
_entry.id   f4fbf3e9105706d080bae4e398421e56
#
_cell.length_a   1.000
_cell.length_b   1.000
_cell.length_c   1.000
_cell.angle_alpha   90.00
_cell.angle_beta   90.00
_cell.angle_gamma   90.00
#
_symmetry.space_group_name_H-M   'P 1'
#
loop_
_entity.id
_entity.type
_entity.pdbx_description
1 polymer ?
#
loop_
_entity_poly.entity_id
_entity_poly.type
_entity_poly.pdbx_seq_one_letter_code
_entity_poly.pdbx_strand_id
1 'polypeptide(L)'
;MRYLLIKNNRSAHWGFPKGHIEPGETPEETAYREVLEETGLHINLIDGFSCVSKYKIRDKIDKMVTIFVGTTQDTSTVIQKEEIEDYIWLTYDKAMNLLKFENDKNILSGAYNFLNEHNII
;
A
#
# COMPACT_ATOMS: atom_id res chain seq x y z
N MET A 1 -1.27 -10.20 -13.37
CA MET A 1 -0.85 -9.54 -12.12
C MET A 1 -1.84 -8.45 -11.71
N ARG A 2 -2.19 -8.42 -10.44
CA ARG A 2 -3.13 -7.45 -9.91
C ARG A 2 -2.57 -6.77 -8.67
N TYR A 3 -2.98 -5.54 -8.47
CA TYR A 3 -2.56 -4.71 -7.35
C TYR A 3 -3.74 -4.45 -6.43
N LEU A 4 -3.51 -4.49 -5.13
CA LEU A 4 -4.55 -4.25 -4.13
C LEU A 4 -4.61 -2.77 -3.77
N LEU A 5 -5.79 -2.20 -3.89
CA LEU A 5 -6.09 -0.87 -3.35
C LEU A 5 -7.18 -1.01 -2.29
N ILE A 6 -7.10 -0.15 -1.29
CA ILE A 6 -8.12 -0.08 -0.24
C ILE A 6 -8.68 1.32 -0.15
N LYS A 7 -9.88 1.41 0.38
CA LYS A 7 -10.55 2.68 0.63
C LYS A 7 -10.78 2.82 2.13
N ASN A 8 -10.17 3.83 2.70
CA ASN A 8 -10.25 4.10 4.12
C ASN A 8 -11.59 4.77 4.46
N ASN A 9 -12.17 4.46 5.64
CA ASN A 9 -13.43 5.05 6.07
C ASN A 9 -13.39 6.57 6.23
N ARG A 10 -12.21 7.12 6.51
CA ARG A 10 -12.02 8.56 6.73
C ARG A 10 -11.74 9.34 5.45
N SER A 11 -11.45 8.63 4.38
CA SER A 11 -11.07 9.23 3.10
C SER A 11 -11.97 8.69 2.00
N ALA A 12 -12.40 9.57 1.11
CA ALA A 12 -13.15 9.15 -0.07
C ALA A 12 -12.24 8.58 -1.17
N HIS A 13 -10.96 8.37 -0.88
CA HIS A 13 -9.97 8.05 -1.90
C HIS A 13 -9.39 6.66 -1.71
N TRP A 14 -9.07 6.01 -2.83
CA TRP A 14 -8.38 4.74 -2.87
C TRP A 14 -6.88 4.96 -2.67
N GLY A 15 -6.23 4.02 -1.99
CA GLY A 15 -4.79 4.07 -1.75
C GLY A 15 -4.23 2.72 -1.38
N PHE A 16 -3.00 2.69 -0.89
CA PHE A 16 -2.32 1.46 -0.52
C PHE A 16 -2.57 1.11 0.95
N PRO A 17 -2.58 -0.20 1.30
CA PRO A 17 -2.52 -0.58 2.71
C PRO A 17 -1.22 -0.02 3.31
N LYS A 18 -1.35 0.74 4.37
CA LYS A 18 -0.20 1.36 5.04
C LYS A 18 -0.61 1.85 6.43
N GLY A 19 0.39 2.12 7.25
CA GLY A 19 0.19 2.69 8.55
C GLY A 19 1.50 3.17 9.15
N HIS A 20 1.43 3.64 10.39
CA HIS A 20 2.56 4.27 11.05
C HIS A 20 3.37 3.27 11.85
N ILE A 21 4.68 3.50 11.88
CA ILE A 21 5.60 2.71 12.69
C ILE A 21 5.25 2.86 14.18
N GLU A 22 5.26 1.76 14.89
CA GLU A 22 5.08 1.74 16.33
C GLU A 22 6.46 1.62 17.02
N PRO A 23 6.55 2.00 18.31
CA PRO A 23 7.83 1.89 19.04
C PRO A 23 8.39 0.48 18.96
N GLY A 24 9.66 0.37 18.60
CA GLY A 24 10.35 -0.91 18.49
C GLY A 24 10.17 -1.65 17.19
N GLU A 25 9.35 -1.15 16.27
CA GLU A 25 9.16 -1.76 14.95
C GLU A 25 10.19 -1.25 13.95
N THR A 26 10.59 -2.14 13.03
CA THR A 26 11.25 -1.71 11.80
C THR A 26 10.19 -1.31 10.78
N PRO A 27 10.53 -0.53 9.73
CA PRO A 27 9.58 -0.22 8.66
C PRO A 27 8.98 -1.47 8.01
N GLU A 28 9.77 -2.53 7.83
CA GLU A 28 9.30 -3.79 7.27
C GLU A 28 8.26 -4.46 8.17
N GLU A 29 8.52 -4.49 9.48
CA GLU A 29 7.57 -5.04 10.45
C GLU A 29 6.26 -4.27 10.45
N THR A 30 6.34 -2.94 10.31
CA THR A 30 5.16 -2.09 10.19
C THR A 30 4.35 -2.47 8.95
N ALA A 31 5.02 -2.67 7.81
CA ALA A 31 4.35 -3.05 6.57
C ALA A 31 3.61 -4.39 6.72
N TYR A 32 4.26 -5.41 7.27
CA TYR A 32 3.63 -6.71 7.52
C TYR A 32 2.41 -6.58 8.43
N ARG A 33 2.55 -5.85 9.52
CA ARG A 33 1.49 -5.69 10.51
C ARG A 33 0.28 -4.95 9.94
N GLU A 34 0.52 -3.82 9.28
CA GLU A 34 -0.57 -3.01 8.75
C GLU A 34 -1.34 -3.72 7.65
N VAL A 35 -0.65 -4.41 6.74
CA VAL A 35 -1.33 -5.17 5.70
C VAL A 35 -2.18 -6.28 6.31
N LEU A 36 -1.64 -7.00 7.30
CA LEU A 36 -2.37 -8.06 7.97
C LEU A 36 -3.60 -7.52 8.70
N GLU A 37 -3.45 -6.42 9.43
CA GLU A 37 -4.57 -5.81 10.16
C GLU A 37 -5.66 -5.29 9.23
N GLU A 38 -5.27 -4.60 8.15
CA GLU A 38 -6.23 -3.95 7.27
C GLU A 38 -6.88 -4.90 6.27
N THR A 39 -6.19 -5.95 5.85
CA THR A 39 -6.62 -6.81 4.74
C THR A 39 -6.65 -8.30 5.05
N GLY A 40 -6.12 -8.72 6.19
CA GLY A 40 -6.02 -10.14 6.54
C GLY A 40 -4.99 -10.92 5.74
N LEU A 41 -4.17 -10.25 4.94
CA LEU A 41 -3.21 -10.91 4.06
C LEU A 41 -1.84 -11.07 4.71
N HIS A 42 -1.25 -12.23 4.49
CA HIS A 42 0.16 -12.50 4.77
C HIS A 42 0.94 -12.28 3.48
N ILE A 43 1.91 -11.38 3.53
CA ILE A 43 2.68 -11.00 2.33
C ILE A 43 4.14 -11.39 2.48
N ASN A 44 4.84 -11.41 1.36
CA ASN A 44 6.30 -11.50 1.30
C ASN A 44 6.83 -10.22 0.69
N LEU A 45 7.70 -9.51 1.41
CA LEU A 45 8.31 -8.30 0.88
C LEU A 45 9.38 -8.67 -0.14
N ILE A 46 9.44 -7.88 -1.22
CA ILE A 46 10.47 -8.03 -2.25
C ILE A 46 11.58 -7.02 -1.95
N ASP A 47 12.80 -7.51 -1.79
CA ASP A 47 13.96 -6.64 -1.54
C ASP A 47 14.28 -5.78 -2.75
N GLY A 48 14.79 -4.60 -2.49
CA GLY A 48 15.31 -3.71 -3.54
C GLY A 48 14.43 -2.53 -3.88
N PHE A 49 13.19 -2.49 -3.39
CA PHE A 49 12.32 -1.34 -3.60
C PHE A 49 11.78 -0.83 -2.28
N SER A 50 11.99 0.47 -2.05
CA SER A 50 11.29 1.18 -0.98
C SER A 50 11.25 2.66 -1.33
N CYS A 51 10.22 3.33 -0.85
CA CYS A 51 10.14 4.78 -0.97
C CYS A 51 9.38 5.34 0.22
N VAL A 52 9.52 6.64 0.43
CA VAL A 52 8.86 7.31 1.55
C VAL A 52 7.72 8.14 1.00
N SER A 53 6.52 7.91 1.53
CA SER A 53 5.36 8.74 1.25
C SER A 53 5.19 9.74 2.38
N LYS A 54 5.13 11.02 2.02
CA LYS A 54 4.91 12.11 2.97
C LYS A 54 3.51 12.65 2.78
N TYR A 55 2.81 12.86 3.88
CA TYR A 55 1.49 13.47 3.82
C TYR A 55 1.21 14.25 5.10
N LYS A 56 0.26 15.18 5.00
CA LYS A 56 -0.11 16.02 6.13
C LYS A 56 -1.41 15.55 6.74
N ILE A 57 -1.44 15.54 8.07
CA ILE A 57 -2.65 15.30 8.82
C ILE A 57 -3.15 16.64 9.32
N ARG A 58 -4.37 17.01 8.91
CA ARG A 58 -5.05 18.25 9.32
C ARG A 58 -4.20 19.50 9.04
N ASP A 59 -3.43 19.50 7.95
CA ASP A 59 -2.55 20.60 7.52
C ASP A 59 -1.49 21.02 8.54
N LYS A 60 -1.28 20.26 9.61
CA LYS A 60 -0.39 20.64 10.71
C LYS A 60 0.77 19.68 10.96
N ILE A 61 0.58 18.40 10.70
CA ILE A 61 1.55 17.36 11.04
C ILE A 61 1.98 16.62 9.79
N ASP A 62 3.29 16.65 9.52
CA ASP A 62 3.86 15.84 8.45
C ASP A 62 4.06 14.40 8.95
N LYS A 63 3.52 13.47 8.20
CA LYS A 63 3.71 12.04 8.45
C LYS A 63 4.50 11.41 7.32
N MET A 64 5.34 10.46 7.68
CA MET A 64 6.11 9.70 6.71
C MET A 64 5.85 8.22 6.90
N VAL A 65 5.61 7.54 5.79
CA VAL A 65 5.41 6.10 5.76
C VAL A 65 6.33 5.50 4.71
N THR A 66 7.06 4.46 5.07
CA THR A 66 7.89 3.73 4.11
C THR A 66 7.00 2.74 3.37
N ILE A 67 7.03 2.80 2.05
CA ILE A 67 6.25 1.94 1.16
C ILE A 67 7.17 0.88 0.54
N PHE A 68 6.74 -0.36 0.58
CA PHE A 68 7.46 -1.49 0.03
C PHE A 68 6.62 -2.18 -1.05
N VAL A 69 7.24 -3.08 -1.78
CA VAL A 69 6.51 -4.00 -2.66
C VAL A 69 6.45 -5.35 -1.95
N GLY A 70 5.23 -5.85 -1.78
CA GLY A 70 5.00 -7.17 -1.24
C GLY A 70 4.16 -8.00 -2.19
N THR A 71 4.29 -9.31 -2.11
CA THR A 71 3.48 -10.25 -2.90
C THR A 71 2.71 -11.19 -2.00
N THR A 72 1.59 -11.67 -2.53
CA THR A 72 0.84 -12.72 -1.88
C THR A 72 0.25 -13.64 -2.95
N GLN A 73 0.13 -14.92 -2.62
CA GLN A 73 -0.54 -15.90 -3.48
C GLN A 73 -2.01 -16.05 -3.09
N ASP A 74 -2.35 -15.62 -1.90
CA ASP A 74 -3.72 -15.69 -1.40
C ASP A 74 -4.37 -14.31 -1.51
N THR A 75 -5.43 -14.23 -2.30
CA THR A 75 -6.19 -12.99 -2.49
C THR A 75 -7.48 -12.94 -1.67
N SER A 76 -7.65 -13.88 -0.74
CA SER A 76 -8.80 -13.89 0.17
C SER A 76 -8.67 -12.72 1.15
N THR A 77 -9.26 -11.60 0.80
CA THR A 77 -9.11 -10.34 1.53
C THR A 77 -10.26 -10.18 2.52
N VAL A 78 -9.90 -9.96 3.79
CA VAL A 78 -10.87 -9.68 4.85
C VAL A 78 -10.53 -8.31 5.44
N ILE A 79 -11.28 -7.30 5.07
CA ILE A 79 -10.99 -5.93 5.49
C ILE A 79 -11.40 -5.69 6.94
N GLN A 80 -10.63 -4.83 7.61
CA GLN A 80 -10.93 -4.36 8.96
C GLN A 80 -11.98 -3.24 8.86
N LYS A 81 -13.23 -3.58 9.04
CA LYS A 81 -14.38 -2.69 8.77
C LYS A 81 -14.39 -1.43 9.62
N GLU A 82 -13.71 -1.41 10.75
CA GLU A 82 -13.60 -0.24 11.61
C GLU A 82 -12.80 0.89 10.94
N GLU A 83 -11.89 0.54 10.02
CA GLU A 83 -11.03 1.52 9.36
C GLU A 83 -11.13 1.50 7.85
N ILE A 84 -11.44 0.33 7.26
CA ILE A 84 -11.42 0.11 5.81
C ILE A 84 -12.83 -0.10 5.30
N GLU A 85 -13.24 0.75 4.37
CA GLU A 85 -14.58 0.70 3.78
C GLU A 85 -14.69 -0.35 2.69
N ASP A 86 -13.63 -0.51 1.88
CA ASP A 86 -13.69 -1.38 0.70
C ASP A 86 -12.28 -1.74 0.24
N TYR A 87 -12.19 -2.74 -0.63
CA TYR A 87 -10.95 -3.14 -1.27
C TYR A 87 -11.20 -3.57 -2.71
N ILE A 88 -10.16 -3.52 -3.54
CA ILE A 88 -10.26 -3.98 -4.92
C ILE A 88 -8.88 -4.41 -5.43
N TRP A 89 -8.87 -5.51 -6.21
CA TRP A 89 -7.69 -5.99 -6.91
C TRP A 89 -7.79 -5.58 -8.37
N LEU A 90 -6.81 -4.83 -8.86
CA LEU A 90 -6.84 -4.24 -10.21
C LEU A 90 -5.55 -4.50 -10.98
N THR A 91 -5.67 -4.52 -12.30
CA THR A 91 -4.50 -4.44 -13.18
C THR A 91 -3.83 -3.08 -12.99
N TYR A 92 -2.58 -2.97 -13.42
CA TYR A 92 -1.80 -1.74 -13.28
C TYR A 92 -2.53 -0.52 -13.84
N ASP A 93 -3.02 -0.61 -15.07
CA ASP A 93 -3.68 0.51 -15.74
C ASP A 93 -4.93 0.98 -14.98
N LYS A 94 -5.74 0.02 -14.53
CA LYS A 94 -6.95 0.35 -13.78
C LYS A 94 -6.62 0.93 -12.41
N ALA A 95 -5.58 0.42 -11.75
CA ALA A 95 -5.14 0.95 -10.47
C ALA A 95 -4.66 2.40 -10.62
N MET A 96 -3.87 2.68 -11.67
CA MET A 96 -3.42 4.05 -11.96
C MET A 96 -4.58 5.00 -12.19
N ASN A 97 -5.62 4.55 -12.87
CA ASN A 97 -6.81 5.37 -13.13
C ASN A 97 -7.63 5.63 -11.85
N LEU A 98 -7.65 4.68 -10.94
CA LEU A 98 -8.42 4.81 -9.72
C LEU A 98 -7.74 5.69 -8.66
N LEU A 99 -6.42 5.70 -8.63
CA LEU A 99 -5.66 6.55 -7.72
C LEU A 99 -5.86 8.02 -8.09
N LYS A 100 -6.11 8.85 -7.09
CA LYS A 100 -6.37 10.27 -7.30
C LYS A 100 -5.12 11.12 -7.21
N PHE A 101 -4.21 10.79 -6.28
CA PHE A 101 -3.07 11.64 -5.98
C PHE A 101 -1.85 11.26 -6.82
N GLU A 102 -1.14 12.29 -7.33
CA GLU A 102 0.06 12.09 -8.13
C GLU A 102 1.14 11.33 -7.36
N ASN A 103 1.27 11.60 -6.07
CA ASN A 103 2.25 10.91 -5.24
C ASN A 103 2.01 9.39 -5.25
N ASP A 104 0.77 8.96 -5.11
CA ASP A 104 0.42 7.53 -5.14
C ASP A 104 0.64 6.92 -6.53
N LYS A 105 0.32 7.66 -7.57
CA LYS A 105 0.56 7.21 -8.95
C LYS A 105 2.06 7.03 -9.21
N ASN A 106 2.87 7.96 -8.72
CA ASN A 106 4.33 7.87 -8.85
C ASN A 106 4.89 6.67 -8.10
N ILE A 107 4.36 6.37 -6.91
CA ILE A 107 4.76 5.19 -6.14
C ILE A 107 4.43 3.91 -6.89
N LEU A 108 3.21 3.80 -7.39
CA LEU A 108 2.77 2.61 -8.14
C LEU A 108 3.57 2.44 -9.43
N SER A 109 3.80 3.53 -10.15
CA SER A 109 4.61 3.50 -11.36
C SER A 109 6.04 3.06 -11.08
N GLY A 110 6.64 3.56 -9.99
CA GLY A 110 7.98 3.15 -9.57
C GLY A 110 8.06 1.68 -9.22
N ALA A 111 7.06 1.18 -8.49
CA ALA A 111 6.99 -0.24 -8.14
C ALA A 111 6.82 -1.11 -9.38
N TYR A 112 5.97 -0.71 -10.29
CA TYR A 112 5.74 -1.43 -11.55
C TYR A 112 7.02 -1.53 -12.38
N ASN A 113 7.73 -0.42 -12.53
CA ASN A 113 8.99 -0.39 -13.28
C ASN A 113 10.05 -1.27 -12.61
N PHE A 114 10.13 -1.23 -11.28
CA PHE A 114 11.05 -2.09 -10.52
C PHE A 114 10.75 -3.57 -10.81
N LEU A 115 9.49 -3.97 -10.75
CA LEU A 115 9.10 -5.35 -11.00
C LEU A 115 9.43 -5.81 -12.41
N ASN A 116 9.25 -4.94 -13.41
CA ASN A 116 9.62 -5.22 -14.80
C ASN A 116 11.13 -5.35 -14.96
N GLU A 117 11.89 -4.41 -14.41
CA GLU A 117 13.35 -4.39 -14.54
C GLU A 117 14.01 -5.60 -13.91
N HIS A 118 13.41 -6.17 -12.88
CA HIS A 118 13.93 -7.33 -12.17
C HIS A 118 13.30 -8.65 -12.63
N ASN A 119 12.54 -8.61 -13.71
CA ASN A 119 11.88 -9.79 -14.30
C ASN A 119 10.97 -10.53 -13.32
N ILE A 120 10.33 -9.79 -12.41
CA ILE A 120 9.39 -10.36 -11.46
C ILE A 120 8.00 -10.48 -12.09
N ILE A 121 7.73 -9.63 -13.05
CA ILE A 121 6.48 -9.65 -13.84
C ILE A 121 6.79 -9.64 -15.32
#